data_a3efa8bc1218be771fd86caa4e896e75
#
_entry.id   a3efa8bc1218be771fd86caa4e896e75
#
_cell.length_a   1.000
_cell.length_b   1.000
_cell.length_c   1.000
_cell.angle_alpha   90.00
_cell.angle_beta   90.00
_cell.angle_gamma   90.00
#
_symmetry.space_group_name_H-M   'P 1'
#
loop_
_entity.id
_entity.type
_entity.pdbx_description
1 polymer ?
#
loop_
_entity_poly.entity_id
_entity_poly.type
_entity_poly.pdbx_seq_one_letter_code
_entity_poly.pdbx_strand_id
1 'polypeptide(L)'
;MRLWTTSWRWVALVLLAWAMLLFFMGGHLVRESQHTHETTHTRRELANILTKLERLKQQNHELRRMAQALRIPEGQSVKPVSAGRVRLLEEQLNRAKQEIRSYQRVFGDVGPGRVQEDYRRKVERGVREFWYFLRSEVKKLSHVDPAALQTHIDTLLQDLGHQQRSILTDLHYLSQADGAGDWREKEAKDLSNLVQNRISYLQNPPDCSKARKLVCNINKGCGYGCQLHHVVYCFMIAYGTERTLVLESHSWRYAPNGWETVFRPLSNTCTERTGATTGHWTGEDHDRDVQVVELPIVDSLHPRPPYLPLAIPEDLAPRLQRLHGDPSVWWVSQFVKYLVRPQPWLEKEMQEAGIKMGFKHPIIGVHVRRTDKVGTEAAFHPIEEYMLHVEEQFQLMAQRMQLDKKRVYLATDDPSLLQEAKNKYPDYEFISDNSISWSAGLHNRYTENSLKGVILDIHFLSQTDFLVCTFSSQVCRVAYEIMQTLHPDASSYFYSLDDIYYFGGQNAHNQLAIYAHRPRTAEDVALEPGDVIGVAGNHWDGYSKGLNRRLGRTGLYPSYKVKEKIETVKYPTYPKADKLLNSENRGK
;
A
#
# COMPACT_ATOMS: atom_id res chain seq x y z
N MET A 1 49.34 -18.60 -16.52
CA MET A 1 49.60 -17.37 -15.75
C MET A 1 48.80 -16.11 -16.20
N ARG A 2 48.08 -16.14 -17.33
CA ARG A 2 47.29 -14.98 -17.82
C ARG A 2 45.78 -15.00 -17.43
N LEU A 3 45.26 -16.08 -16.92
CA LEU A 3 43.83 -16.21 -16.53
C LEU A 3 43.54 -15.74 -15.09
N TRP A 4 44.56 -15.70 -14.22
CA TRP A 4 44.39 -15.23 -12.82
C TRP A 4 44.30 -13.71 -12.68
N THR A 5 44.89 -12.96 -13.62
CA THR A 5 44.92 -11.50 -13.59
C THR A 5 43.60 -10.86 -14.05
N THR A 6 42.78 -11.56 -14.81
CA THR A 6 41.46 -11.07 -15.27
C THR A 6 40.39 -11.24 -14.21
N SER A 7 40.39 -12.30 -13.42
CA SER A 7 39.38 -12.48 -12.36
C SER A 7 39.56 -11.48 -11.19
N TRP A 8 40.82 -11.20 -10.80
CA TRP A 8 41.11 -10.17 -9.78
C TRP A 8 40.74 -8.76 -10.24
N ARG A 9 40.81 -8.46 -11.52
CA ARG A 9 40.37 -7.17 -12.08
C ARG A 9 38.86 -6.99 -11.96
N TRP A 10 38.09 -8.04 -12.13
CA TRP A 10 36.63 -7.98 -11.98
C TRP A 10 36.19 -7.91 -10.52
N VAL A 11 36.83 -8.64 -9.62
CA VAL A 11 36.63 -8.52 -8.16
C VAL A 11 37.02 -7.11 -7.68
N ALA A 12 38.15 -6.57 -8.15
CA ALA A 12 38.56 -5.21 -7.84
C ALA A 12 37.59 -4.16 -8.40
N LEU A 13 37.02 -4.39 -9.61
CA LEU A 13 36.01 -3.50 -10.19
C LEU A 13 34.67 -3.56 -9.44
N VAL A 14 34.25 -4.73 -8.97
CA VAL A 14 33.05 -4.87 -8.15
C VAL A 14 33.24 -4.22 -6.78
N LEU A 15 34.41 -4.40 -6.14
CA LEU A 15 34.76 -3.74 -4.88
C LEU A 15 34.94 -2.23 -5.05
N LEU A 16 35.49 -1.77 -6.18
CA LEU A 16 35.59 -0.35 -6.53
C LEU A 16 34.21 0.26 -6.84
N ALA A 17 33.33 -0.48 -7.52
CA ALA A 17 31.95 -0.06 -7.74
C ALA A 17 31.19 0.02 -6.41
N TRP A 18 31.46 -0.91 -5.49
CA TRP A 18 30.86 -0.92 -4.16
C TRP A 18 31.40 0.21 -3.28
N ALA A 19 32.71 0.44 -3.28
CA ALA A 19 33.34 1.58 -2.61
C ALA A 19 32.90 2.92 -3.22
N MET A 20 32.73 3.01 -4.55
CA MET A 20 32.14 4.17 -5.21
C MET A 20 30.66 4.35 -4.84
N LEU A 21 29.89 3.28 -4.71
CA LEU A 21 28.48 3.35 -4.31
C LEU A 21 28.35 3.87 -2.88
N LEU A 22 29.19 3.39 -1.96
CA LEU A 22 29.26 3.87 -0.58
C LEU A 22 29.79 5.32 -0.52
N PHE A 23 30.76 5.67 -1.37
CA PHE A 23 31.28 7.05 -1.48
C PHE A 23 30.26 7.99 -2.14
N PHE A 24 29.51 7.53 -3.16
CA PHE A 24 28.40 8.28 -3.75
C PHE A 24 27.19 8.37 -2.80
N MET A 25 26.85 7.33 -2.05
CA MET A 25 25.83 7.40 -1.00
C MET A 25 26.25 8.33 0.14
N GLY A 26 27.49 8.21 0.62
CA GLY A 26 28.05 9.11 1.61
C GLY A 26 28.28 10.53 1.07
N GLY A 27 28.81 10.67 -0.14
CA GLY A 27 29.07 11.96 -0.80
C GLY A 27 27.80 12.67 -1.27
N HIS A 28 26.71 11.94 -1.60
CA HIS A 28 25.40 12.56 -1.88
C HIS A 28 24.73 13.05 -0.60
N LEU A 29 24.84 12.31 0.51
CA LEU A 29 24.41 12.77 1.84
C LEU A 29 25.20 14.02 2.29
N VAL A 30 26.48 14.13 1.90
CA VAL A 30 27.33 15.29 2.23
C VAL A 30 27.15 16.43 1.22
N ARG A 31 26.84 16.18 -0.05
CA ARG A 31 26.73 17.22 -1.10
C ARG A 31 25.35 17.87 -1.16
N GLU A 32 24.26 17.18 -0.75
CA GLU A 32 22.99 17.83 -0.42
C GLU A 32 23.08 18.70 0.83
N SER A 33 24.10 18.48 1.67
CA SER A 33 24.47 19.37 2.77
C SER A 33 24.96 20.74 2.29
N GLN A 34 25.36 20.93 1.04
CA GLN A 34 25.82 22.26 0.51
C GLN A 34 24.71 23.09 -0.16
N HIS A 35 23.54 22.52 -0.44
CA HIS A 35 22.32 23.32 -0.67
C HIS A 35 21.68 23.83 0.64
N THR A 36 22.39 23.72 1.74
CA THR A 36 21.98 23.88 3.13
C THR A 36 22.16 25.26 3.71
N HIS A 37 22.20 26.33 2.95
CA HIS A 37 22.00 27.65 3.58
C HIS A 37 20.51 27.86 4.00
N GLU A 38 19.57 27.28 3.30
CA GLU A 38 18.14 27.33 3.68
C GLU A 38 17.78 26.30 4.77
N THR A 39 18.36 25.08 4.69
CA THR A 39 18.09 24.01 5.68
C THR A 39 18.82 24.22 7.00
N THR A 40 19.96 24.87 7.06
CA THR A 40 20.63 25.25 8.32
C THR A 40 19.90 26.37 9.06
N HIS A 41 19.29 27.31 8.34
CA HIS A 41 18.43 28.32 8.94
C HIS A 41 17.18 27.66 9.55
N THR A 42 16.49 26.81 8.81
CA THR A 42 15.30 26.07 9.28
C THR A 42 15.61 25.11 10.43
N ARG A 43 16.80 24.46 10.42
CA ARG A 43 17.25 23.59 11.51
C ARG A 43 17.60 24.37 12.78
N ARG A 44 18.22 25.55 12.65
CA ARG A 44 18.48 26.46 13.78
C ARG A 44 17.18 27.04 14.33
N GLU A 45 16.25 27.42 13.48
CA GLU A 45 14.91 27.86 13.91
C GLU A 45 14.15 26.75 14.63
N LEU A 46 14.18 25.51 14.10
CA LEU A 46 13.57 24.35 14.74
C LEU A 46 14.21 24.05 16.11
N ALA A 47 15.55 24.07 16.21
CA ALA A 47 16.24 23.89 17.47
C ALA A 47 15.91 25.00 18.48
N ASN A 48 15.83 26.23 18.03
CA ASN A 48 15.42 27.36 18.86
C ASN A 48 13.97 27.24 19.33
N ILE A 49 13.08 26.76 18.47
CA ILE A 49 11.67 26.52 18.78
C ILE A 49 11.52 25.37 19.78
N LEU A 50 12.26 24.27 19.60
CA LEU A 50 12.27 23.14 20.54
C LEU A 50 12.78 23.58 21.92
N THR A 51 13.87 24.34 21.98
CA THR A 51 14.41 24.88 23.22
C THR A 51 13.41 25.84 23.89
N LYS A 52 12.68 26.64 23.12
CA LYS A 52 11.64 27.54 23.61
C LYS A 52 10.42 26.75 24.12
N LEU A 53 10.05 25.65 23.43
CA LEU A 53 8.98 24.75 23.85
C LEU A 53 9.32 24.04 25.18
N GLU A 54 10.55 23.57 25.34
CA GLU A 54 10.99 22.95 26.59
C GLU A 54 10.99 23.95 27.76
N ARG A 55 11.48 25.18 27.52
CA ARG A 55 11.38 26.25 28.53
C ARG A 55 9.94 26.57 28.92
N LEU A 56 9.02 26.63 27.92
CA LEU A 56 7.59 26.84 28.18
C LEU A 56 6.95 25.68 28.94
N LYS A 57 7.34 24.42 28.66
CA LYS A 57 6.90 23.23 29.43
C LYS A 57 7.39 23.30 30.87
N GLN A 58 8.64 23.68 31.07
CA GLN A 58 9.24 23.82 32.41
C GLN A 58 8.57 24.94 33.20
N GLN A 59 8.36 26.10 32.60
CA GLN A 59 7.59 27.20 33.20
C GLN A 59 6.14 26.80 33.52
N ASN A 60 5.48 26.03 32.66
CA ASN A 60 4.15 25.52 32.92
C ASN A 60 4.14 24.55 34.13
N HIS A 61 5.18 23.72 34.26
CA HIS A 61 5.33 22.80 35.39
C HIS A 61 5.57 23.56 36.70
N GLU A 62 6.42 24.59 36.69
CA GLU A 62 6.65 25.48 37.83
C GLU A 62 5.40 26.26 38.23
N LEU A 63 4.68 26.83 37.24
CA LEU A 63 3.42 27.51 37.48
C LEU A 63 2.34 26.59 38.06
N ARG A 64 2.28 25.34 37.60
CA ARG A 64 1.37 24.33 38.18
C ARG A 64 1.76 23.98 39.62
N ARG A 65 3.07 23.82 39.94
CA ARG A 65 3.55 23.61 41.31
C ARG A 65 3.21 24.77 42.21
N MET A 66 3.40 26.02 41.74
CA MET A 66 3.02 27.21 42.50
C MET A 66 1.49 27.31 42.70
N ALA A 67 0.69 26.98 41.66
CA ALA A 67 -0.75 26.94 41.75
C ALA A 67 -1.28 25.85 42.70
N GLN A 68 -0.59 24.70 42.77
CA GLN A 68 -0.88 23.62 43.73
C GLN A 68 -0.47 23.98 45.14
N ALA A 69 0.67 24.66 45.31
CA ALA A 69 1.12 25.16 46.62
C ALA A 69 0.20 26.24 47.19
N LEU A 70 -0.55 26.95 46.35
CA LEU A 70 -1.56 27.96 46.75
C LEU A 70 -2.94 27.35 47.09
N ARG A 71 -3.14 26.01 46.87
CA ARG A 71 -4.33 25.24 47.22
C ARG A 71 -4.15 24.45 48.55
N ILE A 72 -3.57 25.04 49.57
CA ILE A 72 -3.46 24.39 50.91
C ILE A 72 -4.79 24.59 51.66
N PRO A 73 -5.30 23.54 52.37
CA PRO A 73 -6.55 23.60 53.09
C PRO A 73 -6.55 24.65 54.20
N GLU A 74 -7.73 25.25 54.46
CA GLU A 74 -8.00 26.18 55.55
C GLU A 74 -7.48 25.62 56.91
N GLY A 75 -6.49 26.25 57.47
CA GLY A 75 -6.01 25.93 58.83
C GLY A 75 -4.64 26.49 59.20
N GLN A 76 -3.85 27.07 58.32
CA GLN A 76 -2.59 27.72 58.69
C GLN A 76 -2.48 29.14 58.14
N SER A 77 -2.20 30.06 59.07
CA SER A 77 -2.03 31.51 58.82
C SER A 77 -0.82 31.76 57.93
N VAL A 78 -1.05 31.87 56.62
CA VAL A 78 -0.11 32.42 55.64
C VAL A 78 -0.65 33.71 55.09
N LYS A 79 0.18 34.76 55.05
CA LYS A 79 -0.20 36.08 54.53
C LYS A 79 -0.93 35.94 53.20
N PRO A 80 -2.06 36.60 52.99
CA PRO A 80 -2.85 36.44 51.77
C PRO A 80 -2.04 36.91 50.55
N VAL A 81 -1.75 35.99 49.66
CA VAL A 81 -1.24 36.33 48.32
C VAL A 81 -2.33 37.15 47.65
N SER A 82 -2.03 38.40 47.27
CA SER A 82 -3.01 39.31 46.71
C SER A 82 -3.71 38.65 45.50
N ALA A 83 -5.05 38.72 45.46
CA ALA A 83 -5.87 38.18 44.37
C ALA A 83 -5.35 38.59 42.97
N GLY A 84 -4.71 39.76 42.86
CA GLY A 84 -4.07 40.24 41.66
C GLY A 84 -2.89 39.37 41.18
N ARG A 85 -2.13 38.74 42.13
CA ARG A 85 -0.99 37.89 41.77
C ARG A 85 -1.42 36.51 41.28
N VAL A 86 -2.51 35.98 41.83
CA VAL A 86 -3.15 34.75 41.37
C VAL A 86 -3.72 34.95 39.96
N ARG A 87 -4.41 36.06 39.73
CA ARG A 87 -4.95 36.39 38.42
C ARG A 87 -3.89 36.59 37.35
N LEU A 88 -2.76 37.23 37.70
CA LEU A 88 -1.60 37.40 36.80
C LEU A 88 -0.97 36.04 36.42
N LEU A 89 -0.85 35.11 37.37
CA LEU A 89 -0.32 33.77 37.14
C LEU A 89 -1.26 32.92 36.29
N GLU A 90 -2.59 33.06 36.48
CA GLU A 90 -3.59 32.41 35.66
C GLU A 90 -3.57 32.92 34.20
N GLU A 91 -3.43 34.23 34.03
CA GLU A 91 -3.28 34.83 32.70
C GLU A 91 -2.00 34.40 31.99
N GLN A 92 -0.87 34.33 32.71
CA GLN A 92 0.38 33.80 32.18
C GLN A 92 0.28 32.31 31.81
N LEU A 93 -0.38 31.52 32.65
CA LEU A 93 -0.62 30.09 32.39
C LEU A 93 -1.50 29.89 31.16
N ASN A 94 -2.54 30.74 30.99
CA ASN A 94 -3.45 30.66 29.84
C ASN A 94 -2.74 31.10 28.55
N ARG A 95 -1.90 32.13 28.57
CA ARG A 95 -1.05 32.51 27.43
C ARG A 95 -0.09 31.41 27.05
N ALA A 96 0.63 30.82 28.02
CA ALA A 96 1.54 29.70 27.77
C ALA A 96 0.80 28.48 27.20
N LYS A 97 -0.40 28.17 27.69
CA LYS A 97 -1.26 27.11 27.12
C LYS A 97 -1.71 27.42 25.70
N GLN A 98 -2.03 28.67 25.39
CA GLN A 98 -2.41 29.08 24.03
C GLN A 98 -1.22 29.04 23.08
N GLU A 99 -0.02 29.45 23.50
CA GLU A 99 1.20 29.32 22.70
C GLU A 99 1.56 27.84 22.47
N ILE A 100 1.52 27.01 23.50
CA ILE A 100 1.72 25.55 23.35
C ILE A 100 0.70 24.96 22.37
N ARG A 101 -0.58 25.34 22.46
CA ARG A 101 -1.61 24.90 21.52
C ARG A 101 -1.41 25.45 20.10
N SER A 102 -0.88 26.66 19.93
CA SER A 102 -0.54 27.21 18.62
C SER A 102 0.63 26.47 17.99
N TYR A 103 1.68 26.18 18.76
CA TYR A 103 2.80 25.34 18.31
C TYR A 103 2.35 23.90 18.05
N GLN A 104 1.48 23.33 18.88
CA GLN A 104 0.89 22.01 18.63
C GLN A 104 -0.07 21.98 17.42
N ARG A 105 -0.69 23.10 17.03
CA ARG A 105 -1.47 23.20 15.78
C ARG A 105 -0.58 23.35 14.56
N VAL A 106 0.52 24.08 14.68
CA VAL A 106 1.48 24.31 13.59
C VAL A 106 2.41 23.09 13.42
N PHE A 107 2.76 22.44 14.53
CA PHE A 107 3.61 21.26 14.60
C PHE A 107 2.84 20.03 15.11
N GLY A 108 1.50 20.08 15.06
CA GLY A 108 0.60 19.05 15.57
C GLY A 108 0.91 17.70 14.96
N ASP A 109 1.14 16.72 15.80
CA ASP A 109 1.66 15.40 15.46
C ASP A 109 2.93 15.51 14.62
N VAL A 110 4.05 15.76 15.28
CA VAL A 110 5.38 15.71 14.65
C VAL A 110 5.71 14.23 14.41
N GLY A 111 4.95 13.60 13.52
CA GLY A 111 5.39 12.39 12.87
C GLY A 111 6.64 12.72 12.02
N PRO A 112 7.39 11.73 11.59
CA PRO A 112 8.57 11.96 10.77
C PRO A 112 8.18 12.77 9.54
N GLY A 113 9.06 13.69 9.16
CA GLY A 113 8.83 14.50 7.97
C GLY A 113 8.63 13.61 6.74
N ARG A 114 7.81 14.06 5.77
CA ARG A 114 7.65 13.35 4.49
C ARG A 114 8.98 12.91 3.89
N VAL A 115 9.99 13.79 3.94
CA VAL A 115 11.34 13.51 3.43
C VAL A 115 11.98 12.32 4.13
N GLN A 116 11.83 12.16 5.44
CA GLN A 116 12.36 11.01 6.19
C GLN A 116 11.71 9.69 5.75
N GLU A 117 10.38 9.66 5.61
CA GLU A 117 9.67 8.46 5.15
C GLU A 117 9.97 8.16 3.68
N ASP A 118 10.09 9.17 2.83
CA ASP A 118 10.47 8.98 1.43
C ASP A 118 11.88 8.39 1.32
N TYR A 119 12.85 8.87 2.12
CA TYR A 119 14.18 8.30 2.14
C TYR A 119 14.22 6.89 2.73
N ARG A 120 13.46 6.62 3.79
CA ARG A 120 13.35 5.27 4.36
C ARG A 120 12.89 4.26 3.30
N ARG A 121 11.77 4.57 2.62
CA ARG A 121 11.24 3.72 1.54
C ARG A 121 12.17 3.64 0.34
N LYS A 122 12.80 4.75 -0.04
CA LYS A 122 13.77 4.78 -1.15
C LYS A 122 14.96 3.87 -0.87
N VAL A 123 15.51 3.90 0.35
CA VAL A 123 16.63 3.02 0.74
C VAL A 123 16.19 1.56 0.72
N GLU A 124 15.03 1.24 1.29
CA GLU A 124 14.49 -0.12 1.27
C GLU A 124 14.31 -0.64 -0.16
N ARG A 125 13.67 0.15 -1.03
CA ARG A 125 13.49 -0.18 -2.44
C ARG A 125 14.84 -0.29 -3.16
N GLY A 126 15.72 0.68 -2.94
CA GLY A 126 17.06 0.72 -3.55
C GLY A 126 17.90 -0.51 -3.22
N VAL A 127 17.83 -0.99 -1.97
CA VAL A 127 18.52 -2.23 -1.55
C VAL A 127 17.95 -3.45 -2.27
N ARG A 128 16.62 -3.54 -2.43
CA ARG A 128 15.98 -4.66 -3.16
C ARG A 128 16.35 -4.65 -4.64
N GLU A 129 16.26 -3.49 -5.31
CA GLU A 129 16.61 -3.34 -6.72
C GLU A 129 18.12 -3.58 -6.96
N PHE A 130 18.98 -3.14 -6.04
CA PHE A 130 20.41 -3.44 -6.09
C PHE A 130 20.67 -4.95 -6.05
N TRP A 131 19.98 -5.67 -5.16
CA TRP A 131 20.09 -7.11 -5.08
C TRP A 131 19.62 -7.82 -6.37
N TYR A 132 18.49 -7.39 -6.94
CA TYR A 132 17.99 -7.96 -8.19
C TYR A 132 18.97 -7.76 -9.34
N PHE A 133 19.47 -6.52 -9.48
CA PHE A 133 20.49 -6.19 -10.49
C PHE A 133 21.74 -7.05 -10.32
N LEU A 134 22.30 -7.09 -9.12
CA LEU A 134 23.52 -7.83 -8.85
C LEU A 134 23.34 -9.33 -9.08
N ARG A 135 22.22 -9.88 -8.62
CA ARG A 135 21.87 -11.30 -8.84
C ARG A 135 21.75 -11.62 -10.33
N SER A 136 21.12 -10.77 -11.11
CA SER A 136 20.96 -10.92 -12.56
C SER A 136 22.33 -10.89 -13.26
N GLU A 137 23.15 -9.88 -12.99
CA GLU A 137 24.46 -9.73 -13.62
C GLU A 137 25.42 -10.88 -13.25
N VAL A 138 25.43 -11.29 -12.00
CA VAL A 138 26.26 -12.42 -11.55
C VAL A 138 25.80 -13.75 -12.19
N LYS A 139 24.47 -13.95 -12.32
CA LYS A 139 23.96 -15.14 -13.04
C LYS A 139 24.37 -15.19 -14.51
N LYS A 140 24.46 -14.04 -15.19
CA LYS A 140 24.97 -13.97 -16.57
C LYS A 140 26.42 -14.43 -16.68
N LEU A 141 27.24 -14.14 -15.66
CA LEU A 141 28.63 -14.62 -15.61
C LEU A 141 28.73 -16.13 -15.48
N SER A 142 27.71 -16.82 -14.93
CA SER A 142 27.72 -18.27 -14.77
C SER A 142 27.63 -19.06 -16.08
N HIS A 143 27.30 -18.40 -17.17
CA HIS A 143 27.28 -19.06 -18.50
C HIS A 143 28.65 -19.09 -19.18
N VAL A 144 29.69 -18.58 -18.53
CA VAL A 144 30.98 -18.31 -19.17
C VAL A 144 32.03 -19.40 -18.90
N ASP A 145 31.92 -20.25 -17.87
CA ASP A 145 32.84 -21.39 -17.63
C ASP A 145 32.55 -22.27 -16.37
N PRO A 146 33.31 -23.34 -16.19
CA PRO A 146 32.99 -24.60 -15.53
C PRO A 146 32.83 -24.57 -14.00
N ALA A 147 32.60 -25.76 -13.43
CA ALA A 147 32.15 -26.09 -12.07
C ALA A 147 32.78 -25.32 -10.89
N ALA A 148 34.04 -24.89 -10.97
CA ALA A 148 34.68 -24.09 -9.89
C ALA A 148 34.19 -22.64 -9.82
N LEU A 149 33.89 -22.03 -10.95
CA LEU A 149 33.37 -20.68 -11.04
C LEU A 149 31.93 -20.63 -10.52
N GLN A 150 31.12 -21.64 -10.82
CA GLN A 150 29.73 -21.71 -10.37
C GLN A 150 29.64 -21.76 -8.85
N THR A 151 30.44 -22.61 -8.19
CA THR A 151 30.44 -22.69 -6.72
C THR A 151 30.81 -21.35 -6.05
N HIS A 152 31.77 -20.63 -6.68
CA HIS A 152 32.18 -19.35 -6.17
C HIS A 152 31.09 -18.26 -6.33
N ILE A 153 30.41 -18.29 -7.46
CA ILE A 153 29.27 -17.39 -7.73
C ILE A 153 28.11 -17.69 -6.77
N ASP A 154 27.79 -18.96 -6.54
CA ASP A 154 26.71 -19.34 -5.63
C ASP A 154 27.00 -18.90 -4.19
N THR A 155 28.26 -19.04 -3.74
CA THR A 155 28.70 -18.51 -2.43
C THR A 155 28.58 -16.99 -2.37
N LEU A 156 29.02 -16.29 -3.42
CA LEU A 156 28.91 -14.82 -3.48
C LEU A 156 27.46 -14.35 -3.45
N LEU A 157 26.56 -15.02 -4.17
CA LEU A 157 25.13 -14.72 -4.15
C LEU A 157 24.52 -14.93 -2.77
N GLN A 158 24.94 -16.00 -2.07
CA GLN A 158 24.49 -16.30 -0.71
C GLN A 158 24.92 -15.19 0.27
N ASP A 159 26.19 -14.76 0.21
CA ASP A 159 26.75 -13.72 1.06
C ASP A 159 26.10 -12.36 0.81
N LEU A 160 25.93 -12.00 -0.47
CA LEU A 160 25.24 -10.76 -0.85
C LEU A 160 23.78 -10.75 -0.42
N GLY A 161 23.09 -11.88 -0.54
CA GLY A 161 21.73 -12.06 -0.04
C GLY A 161 21.66 -11.91 1.48
N HIS A 162 22.65 -12.44 2.21
CA HIS A 162 22.74 -12.27 3.65
C HIS A 162 22.96 -10.80 4.04
N GLN A 163 23.85 -10.07 3.37
CA GLN A 163 24.08 -8.64 3.60
C GLN A 163 22.83 -7.82 3.29
N GLN A 164 22.14 -8.10 2.18
CA GLN A 164 20.89 -7.44 1.82
C GLN A 164 19.82 -7.62 2.94
N ARG A 165 19.64 -8.84 3.45
CA ARG A 165 18.72 -9.13 4.54
C ARG A 165 19.11 -8.44 5.85
N SER A 166 20.42 -8.36 6.13
CA SER A 166 20.93 -7.62 7.30
C SER A 166 20.57 -6.14 7.23
N ILE A 167 20.78 -5.49 6.08
CA ILE A 167 20.42 -4.07 5.88
C ILE A 167 18.90 -3.86 6.03
N LEU A 168 18.07 -4.76 5.47
CA LEU A 168 16.63 -4.69 5.62
C LEU A 168 16.17 -4.89 7.08
N THR A 169 16.90 -5.70 7.84
CA THR A 169 16.66 -5.91 9.26
C THR A 169 17.02 -4.67 10.07
N ASP A 170 18.15 -4.04 9.76
CA ASP A 170 18.55 -2.78 10.40
C ASP A 170 17.57 -1.64 10.10
N LEU A 171 17.06 -1.57 8.87
CA LEU A 171 16.00 -0.63 8.50
C LEU A 171 14.70 -0.88 9.26
N HIS A 172 14.36 -2.15 9.47
CA HIS A 172 13.19 -2.52 10.28
C HIS A 172 13.36 -2.03 11.72
N TYR A 173 14.50 -2.29 12.36
CA TYR A 173 14.77 -1.80 13.71
C TYR A 173 14.88 -0.27 13.78
N LEU A 174 15.45 0.37 12.76
CA LEU A 174 15.45 1.83 12.66
C LEU A 174 14.02 2.38 12.64
N SER A 175 13.12 1.73 11.90
CA SER A 175 11.71 2.14 11.84
C SER A 175 10.93 1.91 13.15
N GLN A 176 11.43 1.03 14.02
CA GLN A 176 10.90 0.86 15.38
C GLN A 176 11.50 1.87 16.35
N ALA A 177 12.80 2.15 16.20
CA ALA A 177 13.55 3.03 17.10
C ALA A 177 13.32 4.52 16.83
N ASP A 178 12.86 4.90 15.63
CA ASP A 178 12.62 6.29 15.24
C ASP A 178 11.37 6.92 15.91
N GLY A 179 10.62 6.12 16.68
CA GLY A 179 9.39 6.54 17.36
C GLY A 179 8.23 6.86 16.41
N ALA A 180 8.35 6.55 15.12
CA ALA A 180 7.34 6.85 14.12
C ALA A 180 6.32 5.72 13.92
N GLY A 181 6.50 4.56 14.56
CA GLY A 181 5.56 3.43 14.47
C GLY A 181 4.15 3.81 14.89
N ASP A 182 4.01 4.35 16.11
CA ASP A 182 2.72 4.80 16.66
C ASP A 182 2.06 5.88 15.79
N TRP A 183 2.90 6.78 15.22
CA TRP A 183 2.39 7.78 14.29
C TRP A 183 1.87 7.15 13.00
N ARG A 184 2.57 6.18 12.42
CA ARG A 184 2.12 5.49 11.18
C ARG A 184 0.80 4.77 11.42
N GLU A 185 0.67 4.05 12.52
CA GLU A 185 -0.58 3.34 12.87
C GLU A 185 -1.73 4.30 13.08
N LYS A 186 -1.50 5.36 13.85
CA LYS A 186 -2.51 6.39 14.11
C LYS A 186 -2.92 7.10 12.84
N GLU A 187 -1.97 7.55 12.02
CA GLU A 187 -2.23 8.26 10.77
C GLU A 187 -2.99 7.38 9.75
N ALA A 188 -2.60 6.10 9.63
CA ALA A 188 -3.31 5.14 8.79
C ALA A 188 -4.75 4.94 9.24
N LYS A 189 -4.97 4.78 10.55
CA LYS A 189 -6.30 4.63 11.14
C LYS A 189 -7.14 5.89 10.96
N ASP A 190 -6.57 7.07 11.22
CA ASP A 190 -7.28 8.34 11.12
C ASP A 190 -7.67 8.64 9.65
N LEU A 191 -6.76 8.39 8.69
CA LEU A 191 -7.06 8.51 7.26
C LEU A 191 -8.13 7.51 6.81
N SER A 192 -7.98 6.23 7.20
CA SER A 192 -8.97 5.21 6.86
C SER A 192 -10.35 5.56 7.45
N ASN A 193 -10.42 5.96 8.71
CA ASN A 193 -11.67 6.38 9.36
C ASN A 193 -12.29 7.57 8.64
N LEU A 194 -11.49 8.57 8.27
CA LEU A 194 -11.95 9.74 7.52
C LEU A 194 -12.61 9.33 6.20
N VAL A 195 -11.94 8.49 5.42
CA VAL A 195 -12.46 8.04 4.11
C VAL A 195 -13.68 7.14 4.29
N GLN A 196 -13.63 6.18 5.22
CA GLN A 196 -14.77 5.29 5.51
C GLN A 196 -16.00 6.08 5.97
N ASN A 197 -15.81 7.13 6.77
CA ASN A 197 -16.90 8.00 7.21
C ASN A 197 -17.48 8.82 6.04
N ARG A 198 -16.65 9.38 5.17
CA ARG A 198 -17.09 10.07 3.94
C ARG A 198 -17.87 9.13 3.01
N ILE A 199 -17.39 7.91 2.79
CA ILE A 199 -18.07 6.88 2.00
C ILE A 199 -19.43 6.52 2.64
N SER A 200 -19.44 6.26 3.94
CA SER A 200 -20.69 5.93 4.67
C SER A 200 -21.70 7.06 4.62
N TYR A 201 -21.27 8.32 4.77
CA TYR A 201 -22.12 9.50 4.66
C TYR A 201 -22.76 9.60 3.27
N LEU A 202 -21.98 9.39 2.20
CA LEU A 202 -22.47 9.42 0.83
C LEU A 202 -23.47 8.27 0.56
N GLN A 203 -23.17 7.08 1.09
CA GLN A 203 -23.97 5.88 0.87
C GLN A 203 -25.29 5.87 1.67
N ASN A 204 -25.38 6.64 2.76
CA ASN A 204 -26.56 6.69 3.62
C ASN A 204 -27.19 8.08 3.65
N PRO A 205 -27.73 8.57 2.53
CA PRO A 205 -28.41 9.86 2.52
C PRO A 205 -29.64 9.82 3.42
N PRO A 206 -30.00 10.94 4.09
CA PRO A 206 -31.15 11.00 4.97
C PRO A 206 -32.50 10.87 4.22
N ASP A 207 -32.51 11.20 2.93
CA ASP A 207 -33.67 11.10 2.04
C ASP A 207 -33.24 10.50 0.69
N CYS A 208 -33.48 9.20 0.53
CA CYS A 208 -33.15 8.48 -0.71
C CYS A 208 -33.91 9.00 -1.93
N SER A 209 -35.13 9.54 -1.75
CA SER A 209 -35.93 10.05 -2.87
C SER A 209 -35.31 11.28 -3.52
N LYS A 210 -34.48 12.05 -2.79
CA LYS A 210 -33.76 13.23 -3.26
C LYS A 210 -32.30 12.97 -3.58
N ALA A 211 -31.76 11.82 -3.19
CA ALA A 211 -30.37 11.49 -3.40
C ALA A 211 -30.04 11.37 -4.90
N ARG A 212 -28.89 11.88 -5.30
CA ARG A 212 -28.31 11.60 -6.62
C ARG A 212 -27.71 10.18 -6.57
N LYS A 213 -27.98 9.37 -7.57
CA LYS A 213 -27.64 7.95 -7.60
C LYS A 213 -26.79 7.61 -8.81
N LEU A 214 -25.89 6.66 -8.63
CA LEU A 214 -25.18 5.98 -9.70
C LEU A 214 -25.53 4.50 -9.65
N VAL A 215 -26.09 3.97 -10.73
CA VAL A 215 -26.48 2.56 -10.82
C VAL A 215 -25.36 1.79 -11.50
N CYS A 216 -24.91 0.70 -10.87
CA CYS A 216 -23.86 -0.17 -11.36
C CYS A 216 -24.35 -1.62 -11.36
N ASN A 217 -24.19 -2.32 -12.50
CA ASN A 217 -24.51 -3.73 -12.61
C ASN A 217 -23.26 -4.58 -12.41
N ILE A 218 -23.29 -5.54 -11.45
CA ILE A 218 -22.16 -6.41 -11.13
C ILE A 218 -21.83 -7.44 -12.20
N ASN A 219 -22.77 -7.78 -13.09
CA ASN A 219 -22.66 -8.90 -14.02
C ASN A 219 -21.72 -8.64 -15.20
N LYS A 220 -20.47 -8.30 -14.92
CA LYS A 220 -19.39 -8.32 -15.90
C LYS A 220 -19.01 -9.76 -16.25
N GLY A 221 -18.72 -10.05 -17.52
CA GLY A 221 -18.41 -11.38 -18.05
C GLY A 221 -17.01 -11.91 -17.66
N CYS A 222 -16.68 -11.92 -16.35
CA CYS A 222 -15.37 -12.34 -15.86
C CYS A 222 -15.48 -12.94 -14.44
N GLY A 223 -14.35 -13.38 -13.85
CA GLY A 223 -14.31 -13.94 -12.49
C GLY A 223 -14.56 -12.91 -11.38
N TYR A 224 -14.70 -13.40 -10.14
CA TYR A 224 -15.08 -12.60 -8.96
C TYR A 224 -14.19 -11.34 -8.78
N GLY A 225 -12.85 -11.48 -8.78
CA GLY A 225 -11.98 -10.32 -8.58
C GLY A 225 -12.15 -9.24 -9.64
N CYS A 226 -12.41 -9.63 -10.89
CA CYS A 226 -12.70 -8.69 -11.98
C CYS A 226 -14.06 -7.99 -11.79
N GLN A 227 -15.07 -8.71 -11.32
CA GLN A 227 -16.38 -8.11 -11.01
C GLN A 227 -16.29 -7.17 -9.82
N LEU A 228 -15.54 -7.55 -8.78
CA LEU A 228 -15.29 -6.68 -7.64
C LEU A 228 -14.58 -5.39 -8.06
N HIS A 229 -13.53 -5.47 -8.90
CA HIS A 229 -12.85 -4.29 -9.42
C HIS A 229 -13.76 -3.41 -10.29
N HIS A 230 -14.70 -4.01 -11.03
CA HIS A 230 -15.72 -3.22 -11.74
C HIS A 230 -16.62 -2.45 -10.76
N VAL A 231 -17.06 -3.07 -9.66
CA VAL A 231 -17.87 -2.39 -8.63
C VAL A 231 -17.05 -1.30 -7.92
N VAL A 232 -15.76 -1.55 -7.61
CA VAL A 232 -14.85 -0.52 -7.07
C VAL A 232 -14.75 0.68 -8.02
N TYR A 233 -14.63 0.42 -9.30
CA TYR A 233 -14.58 1.45 -10.33
C TYR A 233 -15.85 2.31 -10.36
N CYS A 234 -17.03 1.66 -10.34
CA CYS A 234 -18.31 2.35 -10.20
C CYS A 234 -18.35 3.20 -8.93
N PHE A 235 -17.83 2.67 -7.83
CA PHE A 235 -17.88 3.34 -6.53
C PHE A 235 -16.97 4.58 -6.49
N MET A 236 -15.81 4.52 -7.11
CA MET A 236 -14.93 5.69 -7.23
C MET A 236 -15.57 6.80 -8.04
N ILE A 237 -16.29 6.46 -9.12
CA ILE A 237 -17.06 7.43 -9.91
C ILE A 237 -18.22 8.00 -9.07
N ALA A 238 -18.96 7.14 -8.36
CA ALA A 238 -20.04 7.56 -7.47
C ALA A 238 -19.53 8.57 -6.42
N TYR A 239 -18.39 8.25 -5.79
CA TYR A 239 -17.75 9.14 -4.82
C TYR A 239 -17.31 10.47 -5.45
N GLY A 240 -16.68 10.42 -6.65
CA GLY A 240 -16.21 11.61 -7.36
C GLY A 240 -17.33 12.51 -7.88
N THR A 241 -18.50 11.95 -8.18
CA THR A 241 -19.68 12.68 -8.67
C THR A 241 -20.74 12.94 -7.60
N GLU A 242 -20.42 12.72 -6.33
CA GLU A 242 -21.32 12.89 -5.17
C GLU A 242 -22.66 12.15 -5.34
N ARG A 243 -22.59 10.88 -5.75
CA ARG A 243 -23.73 10.00 -5.97
C ARG A 243 -23.70 8.81 -5.02
N THR A 244 -24.85 8.43 -4.50
CA THR A 244 -25.02 7.16 -3.78
C THR A 244 -24.92 6.02 -4.79
N LEU A 245 -24.03 5.07 -4.59
CA LEU A 245 -23.92 3.88 -5.44
C LEU A 245 -25.07 2.92 -5.14
N VAL A 246 -25.85 2.60 -6.16
CA VAL A 246 -26.88 1.54 -6.14
C VAL A 246 -26.32 0.38 -6.94
N LEU A 247 -26.07 -0.76 -6.28
CA LEU A 247 -25.54 -1.95 -6.92
C LEU A 247 -26.65 -2.88 -7.35
N GLU A 248 -26.80 -3.07 -8.65
CA GLU A 248 -27.69 -4.10 -9.21
C GLU A 248 -26.98 -5.45 -9.19
N SER A 249 -27.35 -6.29 -8.24
CA SER A 249 -26.75 -7.60 -8.02
C SER A 249 -27.74 -8.76 -8.02
N HIS A 250 -29.02 -8.51 -8.23
CA HIS A 250 -29.98 -9.60 -8.47
C HIS A 250 -29.59 -10.37 -9.74
N SER A 251 -29.73 -11.68 -9.69
CA SER A 251 -29.28 -12.60 -10.75
C SER A 251 -27.76 -12.55 -10.98
N TRP A 252 -27.00 -12.20 -9.96
CA TRP A 252 -25.54 -12.31 -10.01
C TRP A 252 -25.12 -13.75 -10.26
N ARG A 253 -24.22 -13.96 -11.23
CA ARG A 253 -23.81 -15.30 -11.68
C ARG A 253 -23.26 -16.20 -10.57
N TYR A 254 -22.65 -15.62 -9.53
CA TYR A 254 -22.14 -16.33 -8.36
C TYR A 254 -23.21 -16.58 -7.30
N ALA A 255 -24.13 -15.63 -7.10
CA ALA A 255 -25.17 -15.68 -6.09
C ALA A 255 -26.46 -15.04 -6.64
N PRO A 256 -27.47 -15.84 -7.06
CA PRO A 256 -28.69 -15.31 -7.65
C PRO A 256 -29.47 -14.34 -6.77
N ASN A 257 -29.34 -14.46 -5.44
CA ASN A 257 -29.93 -13.55 -4.46
C ASN A 257 -29.15 -12.24 -4.30
N GLY A 258 -28.03 -12.09 -5.02
CA GLY A 258 -27.26 -10.86 -5.10
C GLY A 258 -26.15 -10.73 -4.06
N TRP A 259 -25.63 -9.52 -3.97
CA TRP A 259 -24.48 -9.12 -3.16
C TRP A 259 -24.64 -9.45 -1.67
N GLU A 260 -25.84 -9.22 -1.16
CA GLU A 260 -26.14 -9.38 0.27
C GLU A 260 -26.17 -10.85 0.74
N THR A 261 -26.03 -11.80 -0.17
CA THR A 261 -25.78 -13.21 0.19
C THR A 261 -24.51 -13.36 1.03
N VAL A 262 -23.45 -12.60 0.72
CA VAL A 262 -22.13 -12.76 1.34
C VAL A 262 -21.63 -11.49 2.02
N PHE A 263 -21.99 -10.29 1.54
CA PHE A 263 -21.54 -9.02 2.09
C PHE A 263 -22.68 -8.18 2.65
N ARG A 264 -22.35 -7.26 3.53
CA ARG A 264 -23.34 -6.29 4.06
C ARG A 264 -23.82 -5.36 2.95
N PRO A 265 -25.05 -4.83 3.03
CA PRO A 265 -25.54 -3.86 2.08
C PRO A 265 -24.62 -2.63 1.98
N LEU A 266 -24.53 -2.03 0.79
CA LEU A 266 -23.73 -0.84 0.55
C LEU A 266 -24.35 0.38 1.22
N SER A 267 -25.68 0.41 1.36
CA SER A 267 -26.47 1.44 2.02
C SER A 267 -27.54 0.83 2.91
N ASN A 268 -27.80 1.45 4.06
CA ASN A 268 -28.91 1.08 4.94
C ASN A 268 -30.17 1.95 4.67
N THR A 269 -30.03 3.02 3.91
CA THR A 269 -31.10 4.02 3.72
C THR A 269 -31.48 4.22 2.25
N CYS A 270 -30.63 3.78 1.29
CA CYS A 270 -30.85 4.06 -0.13
C CYS A 270 -30.38 2.91 -1.03
N THR A 271 -31.26 1.96 -1.29
CA THR A 271 -31.00 0.77 -2.09
C THR A 271 -31.74 0.76 -3.44
N GLU A 272 -32.67 1.68 -3.63
CA GLU A 272 -33.52 1.73 -4.82
C GLU A 272 -32.97 2.66 -5.89
N ARG A 273 -33.09 2.24 -7.16
CA ARG A 273 -32.70 3.04 -8.33
C ARG A 273 -33.72 4.11 -8.75
N THR A 274 -34.85 4.24 -8.06
CA THR A 274 -35.92 5.19 -8.41
C THR A 274 -35.48 6.64 -8.25
N GLY A 275 -35.95 7.50 -9.14
CA GLY A 275 -35.69 8.97 -9.10
C GLY A 275 -36.55 9.73 -10.09
N ALA A 276 -36.58 11.06 -9.98
CA ALA A 276 -37.36 11.95 -10.83
C ALA A 276 -36.85 11.98 -12.30
N THR A 277 -35.55 11.86 -12.48
CA THR A 277 -34.89 11.82 -13.80
C THR A 277 -33.92 10.66 -13.85
N THR A 278 -33.86 9.95 -14.97
CA THR A 278 -32.96 8.81 -15.21
C THR A 278 -32.28 8.97 -16.56
N GLY A 279 -30.99 8.68 -16.63
CA GLY A 279 -30.20 8.71 -17.85
C GLY A 279 -29.02 7.74 -17.81
N HIS A 280 -28.37 7.57 -18.95
CA HIS A 280 -27.11 6.84 -19.05
C HIS A 280 -25.94 7.80 -18.88
N TRP A 281 -24.78 7.27 -18.52
CA TRP A 281 -23.56 8.05 -18.38
C TRP A 281 -23.18 8.71 -19.72
N THR A 282 -23.11 10.03 -19.74
CA THR A 282 -22.68 10.84 -20.90
C THR A 282 -21.52 11.79 -20.56
N GLY A 283 -21.06 11.76 -19.32
CA GLY A 283 -19.99 12.59 -18.77
C GLY A 283 -20.44 13.39 -17.57
N GLU A 284 -19.50 13.75 -16.71
CA GLU A 284 -19.79 14.42 -15.43
C GLU A 284 -20.61 15.70 -15.58
N ASP A 285 -20.22 16.57 -16.52
CA ASP A 285 -20.89 17.86 -16.73
C ASP A 285 -22.29 17.71 -17.33
N HIS A 286 -22.46 16.75 -18.24
CA HIS A 286 -23.74 16.49 -18.90
C HIS A 286 -24.76 15.81 -17.97
N ASP A 287 -24.26 14.96 -17.05
CA ASP A 287 -25.13 14.19 -16.14
C ASP A 287 -25.41 14.93 -14.83
N ARG A 288 -24.97 16.17 -14.69
CA ARG A 288 -25.02 16.92 -13.43
C ARG A 288 -26.44 17.07 -12.87
N ASP A 289 -27.41 17.29 -13.74
CA ASP A 289 -28.81 17.52 -13.37
C ASP A 289 -29.66 16.24 -13.43
N VAL A 290 -29.08 15.12 -13.85
CA VAL A 290 -29.75 13.81 -13.87
C VAL A 290 -29.65 13.17 -12.50
N GLN A 291 -30.78 12.82 -11.88
CA GLN A 291 -30.81 12.28 -10.54
C GLN A 291 -30.24 10.85 -10.49
N VAL A 292 -30.63 9.98 -11.42
CA VAL A 292 -30.21 8.59 -11.49
C VAL A 292 -29.43 8.36 -12.79
N VAL A 293 -28.15 8.04 -12.68
CA VAL A 293 -27.28 7.77 -13.81
C VAL A 293 -26.91 6.30 -13.83
N GLU A 294 -27.16 5.63 -14.96
CA GLU A 294 -26.73 4.26 -15.21
C GLU A 294 -25.32 4.26 -15.79
N LEU A 295 -24.41 3.56 -15.11
CA LEU A 295 -23.04 3.41 -15.57
C LEU A 295 -22.92 2.16 -16.47
N PRO A 296 -22.32 2.24 -17.66
CA PRO A 296 -22.04 1.05 -18.47
C PRO A 296 -20.94 0.20 -17.80
N ILE A 297 -20.75 -1.03 -18.28
CA ILE A 297 -19.58 -1.84 -17.91
C ILE A 297 -18.31 -1.02 -18.22
N VAL A 298 -17.35 -1.05 -17.31
CA VAL A 298 -16.14 -0.21 -17.31
C VAL A 298 -15.38 -0.21 -18.65
N ASP A 299 -15.41 -1.32 -19.38
CA ASP A 299 -14.72 -1.46 -20.66
C ASP A 299 -15.36 -0.58 -21.77
N SER A 300 -16.62 -0.20 -21.61
CA SER A 300 -17.39 0.63 -22.55
C SER A 300 -17.63 2.06 -22.03
N LEU A 301 -16.96 2.45 -20.95
CA LEU A 301 -17.18 3.76 -20.33
C LEU A 301 -16.54 4.88 -21.15
N HIS A 302 -17.37 5.73 -21.72
CA HIS A 302 -16.98 6.97 -22.40
C HIS A 302 -18.02 8.08 -22.15
N PRO A 303 -17.59 9.35 -21.95
CA PRO A 303 -16.21 9.76 -21.68
C PRO A 303 -15.72 9.21 -20.32
N ARG A 304 -14.41 9.00 -20.19
CA ARG A 304 -13.81 8.53 -18.94
C ARG A 304 -13.71 9.70 -17.95
N PRO A 305 -14.21 9.53 -16.71
CA PRO A 305 -14.08 10.57 -15.69
C PRO A 305 -12.63 10.66 -15.17
N PRO A 306 -12.25 11.79 -14.54
CA PRO A 306 -10.91 11.95 -13.99
C PRO A 306 -10.65 11.10 -12.73
N TYR A 307 -11.71 10.61 -12.07
CA TYR A 307 -11.68 9.90 -10.78
C TYR A 307 -11.21 8.45 -10.86
N LEU A 308 -10.43 8.08 -11.84
CA LEU A 308 -10.02 6.71 -12.05
C LEU A 308 -8.68 6.42 -11.38
N PRO A 309 -8.42 5.16 -10.99
CA PRO A 309 -7.08 4.76 -10.60
C PRO A 309 -6.10 5.10 -11.74
N LEU A 310 -4.94 5.61 -11.47
CA LEU A 310 -4.18 5.74 -10.21
C LEU A 310 -4.30 7.12 -9.52
N ALA A 311 -5.26 7.96 -9.92
CA ALA A 311 -5.41 9.28 -9.31
C ALA A 311 -5.92 9.18 -7.86
N ILE A 312 -5.34 9.99 -6.97
CA ILE A 312 -5.75 10.10 -5.57
C ILE A 312 -6.33 11.48 -5.28
N PRO A 313 -7.13 11.65 -4.21
CA PRO A 313 -7.69 12.95 -3.85
C PRO A 313 -6.63 13.98 -3.48
N GLU A 314 -6.73 15.19 -4.05
CA GLU A 314 -5.80 16.29 -3.77
C GLU A 314 -5.76 16.67 -2.28
N ASP A 315 -6.90 16.64 -1.59
CA ASP A 315 -6.99 17.00 -0.16
C ASP A 315 -6.30 15.98 0.76
N LEU A 316 -6.19 14.72 0.33
CA LEU A 316 -5.54 13.64 1.06
C LEU A 316 -4.10 13.37 0.59
N ALA A 317 -3.74 13.82 -0.61
CA ALA A 317 -2.47 13.50 -1.24
C ALA A 317 -1.23 13.80 -0.39
N PRO A 318 -1.10 14.94 0.32
CA PRO A 318 0.06 15.22 1.16
C PRO A 318 0.20 14.21 2.33
N ARG A 319 -0.92 13.81 2.94
CA ARG A 319 -0.93 12.83 4.02
C ARG A 319 -0.62 11.42 3.51
N LEU A 320 -1.28 11.00 2.42
CA LEU A 320 -1.09 9.69 1.81
C LEU A 320 0.33 9.48 1.30
N GLN A 321 0.90 10.47 0.61
CA GLN A 321 2.28 10.39 0.10
C GLN A 321 3.32 10.32 1.23
N ARG A 322 3.00 10.87 2.41
CA ARG A 322 3.87 10.76 3.60
C ARG A 322 3.74 9.39 4.26
N LEU A 323 2.52 8.85 4.32
CA LEU A 323 2.22 7.61 5.03
C LEU A 323 2.59 6.37 4.23
N HIS A 324 2.21 6.29 2.95
CA HIS A 324 2.13 5.05 2.19
C HIS A 324 3.04 5.02 0.97
N GLY A 325 3.71 3.88 0.73
CA GLY A 325 4.62 3.69 -0.40
C GLY A 325 3.92 3.62 -1.76
N ASP A 326 2.66 3.16 -1.79
CA ASP A 326 1.77 3.22 -2.97
C ASP A 326 0.44 3.88 -2.60
N PRO A 327 0.34 5.22 -2.67
CA PRO A 327 -0.87 5.95 -2.32
C PRO A 327 -2.10 5.59 -3.16
N SER A 328 -1.90 5.16 -4.40
CA SER A 328 -3.01 4.82 -5.30
C SER A 328 -3.67 3.49 -4.91
N VAL A 329 -2.88 2.49 -4.56
CA VAL A 329 -3.39 1.21 -4.05
C VAL A 329 -4.10 1.42 -2.73
N TRP A 330 -3.54 2.22 -1.83
CA TRP A 330 -4.20 2.55 -0.56
C TRP A 330 -5.58 3.21 -0.79
N TRP A 331 -5.67 4.12 -1.78
CA TRP A 331 -6.94 4.78 -2.11
C TRP A 331 -7.99 3.79 -2.62
N VAL A 332 -7.62 2.93 -3.56
CA VAL A 332 -8.47 1.84 -4.07
C VAL A 332 -8.92 0.93 -2.93
N SER A 333 -8.01 0.58 -2.03
CA SER A 333 -8.27 -0.33 -0.90
C SER A 333 -9.36 0.16 0.04
N GLN A 334 -9.57 1.48 0.17
CA GLN A 334 -10.64 2.01 1.01
C GLN A 334 -12.04 1.67 0.45
N PHE A 335 -12.19 1.62 -0.87
CA PHE A 335 -13.44 1.20 -1.52
C PHE A 335 -13.62 -0.31 -1.41
N VAL A 336 -12.55 -1.10 -1.62
CA VAL A 336 -12.57 -2.55 -1.40
C VAL A 336 -12.99 -2.84 0.04
N LYS A 337 -12.38 -2.20 1.04
CA LYS A 337 -12.72 -2.37 2.47
C LYS A 337 -14.19 -2.12 2.76
N TYR A 338 -14.78 -1.08 2.17
CA TYR A 338 -16.20 -0.78 2.36
C TYR A 338 -17.10 -1.81 1.70
N LEU A 339 -16.72 -2.30 0.51
CA LEU A 339 -17.50 -3.26 -0.26
C LEU A 339 -17.50 -4.66 0.38
N VAL A 340 -16.34 -5.19 0.74
CA VAL A 340 -16.19 -6.58 1.20
C VAL A 340 -16.46 -6.79 2.70
N ARG A 341 -17.30 -5.95 3.31
CA ARG A 341 -17.75 -6.14 4.70
C ARG A 341 -18.60 -7.42 4.80
N PRO A 342 -18.12 -8.50 5.43
CA PRO A 342 -18.81 -9.78 5.39
C PRO A 342 -20.12 -9.74 6.16
N GLN A 343 -21.08 -10.59 5.74
CA GLN A 343 -22.24 -10.93 6.57
C GLN A 343 -21.77 -11.64 7.84
N PRO A 344 -22.49 -11.54 8.96
CA PRO A 344 -22.08 -12.16 10.23
C PRO A 344 -21.81 -13.67 10.16
N TRP A 345 -22.58 -14.39 9.34
CA TRP A 345 -22.39 -15.81 9.13
C TRP A 345 -21.05 -16.11 8.42
N LEU A 346 -20.69 -15.31 7.41
CA LEU A 346 -19.44 -15.47 6.66
C LEU A 346 -18.23 -15.07 7.51
N GLU A 347 -18.34 -14.01 8.32
CA GLU A 347 -17.31 -13.61 9.28
C GLU A 347 -17.01 -14.73 10.28
N LYS A 348 -18.06 -15.38 10.81
CA LYS A 348 -17.93 -16.53 11.69
C LYS A 348 -17.25 -17.70 10.96
N GLU A 349 -17.65 -17.99 9.73
CA GLU A 349 -17.03 -19.07 8.93
C GLU A 349 -15.55 -18.80 8.64
N MET A 350 -15.16 -17.56 8.32
CA MET A 350 -13.75 -17.17 8.17
C MET A 350 -12.94 -17.49 9.44
N GLN A 351 -13.49 -17.15 10.62
CA GLN A 351 -12.83 -17.43 11.91
C GLN A 351 -12.69 -18.93 12.17
N GLU A 352 -13.80 -19.69 11.98
CA GLU A 352 -13.81 -21.14 12.16
C GLU A 352 -12.87 -21.86 11.20
N ALA A 353 -12.82 -21.43 9.93
CA ALA A 353 -11.91 -21.96 8.92
C ALA A 353 -10.44 -21.70 9.29
N GLY A 354 -10.11 -20.51 9.77
CA GLY A 354 -8.76 -20.19 10.24
C GLY A 354 -8.29 -21.08 11.39
N ILE A 355 -9.17 -21.30 12.37
CA ILE A 355 -8.91 -22.19 13.51
C ILE A 355 -8.72 -23.63 13.03
N LYS A 356 -9.64 -24.11 12.18
CA LYS A 356 -9.63 -25.49 11.65
C LYS A 356 -8.37 -25.78 10.83
N MET A 357 -7.95 -24.84 10.00
CA MET A 357 -6.75 -24.97 9.17
C MET A 357 -5.44 -24.78 9.95
N GLY A 358 -5.50 -24.27 11.17
CA GLY A 358 -4.29 -23.92 11.95
C GLY A 358 -3.56 -22.71 11.41
N PHE A 359 -4.27 -21.73 10.85
CA PHE A 359 -3.68 -20.49 10.35
C PHE A 359 -3.04 -19.70 11.49
N LYS A 360 -1.72 -19.53 11.45
CA LYS A 360 -0.91 -18.88 12.49
C LYS A 360 0.27 -18.15 11.91
N HIS A 361 0.57 -16.97 12.44
CA HIS A 361 1.78 -16.21 12.10
C HIS A 361 3.03 -16.79 12.77
N PRO A 362 4.22 -16.62 12.18
CA PRO A 362 4.42 -16.06 10.84
C PRO A 362 3.97 -17.05 9.73
N ILE A 363 3.40 -16.49 8.67
CA ILE A 363 2.87 -17.24 7.53
C ILE A 363 3.01 -16.44 6.24
N ILE A 364 3.45 -17.09 5.15
CA ILE A 364 3.54 -16.46 3.83
C ILE A 364 2.39 -16.96 2.95
N GLY A 365 1.72 -16.03 2.29
CA GLY A 365 0.67 -16.33 1.32
C GLY A 365 1.26 -16.62 -0.05
N VAL A 366 0.84 -17.71 -0.66
CA VAL A 366 1.21 -18.07 -2.04
C VAL A 366 -0.07 -18.27 -2.83
N HIS A 367 -0.24 -17.51 -3.92
CA HIS A 367 -1.35 -17.71 -4.84
C HIS A 367 -0.84 -18.16 -6.20
N VAL A 368 -1.17 -19.38 -6.60
CA VAL A 368 -0.76 -20.00 -7.86
C VAL A 368 -1.95 -20.17 -8.78
N ARG A 369 -1.89 -19.54 -9.95
CA ARG A 369 -2.92 -19.63 -10.99
C ARG A 369 -2.43 -20.51 -12.13
N ARG A 370 -3.10 -21.65 -12.40
CA ARG A 370 -2.65 -22.64 -13.38
C ARG A 370 -3.66 -23.00 -14.46
N THR A 371 -4.95 -22.65 -14.32
CA THR A 371 -5.96 -23.18 -15.25
C THR A 371 -6.18 -22.30 -16.49
N ASP A 372 -7.18 -21.41 -16.48
CA ASP A 372 -7.68 -20.70 -17.67
C ASP A 372 -6.84 -19.50 -18.13
N LYS A 373 -5.87 -19.08 -17.34
CA LYS A 373 -5.03 -17.92 -17.65
C LYS A 373 -3.71 -18.30 -18.33
N VAL A 374 -3.25 -19.54 -18.15
CA VAL A 374 -2.00 -20.00 -18.74
C VAL A 374 -2.13 -20.06 -20.27
N GLY A 375 -1.18 -19.42 -20.94
CA GLY A 375 -1.15 -19.31 -22.41
C GLY A 375 -2.05 -18.23 -22.99
N THR A 376 -2.76 -17.45 -22.15
CA THR A 376 -3.58 -16.28 -22.57
C THR A 376 -3.04 -14.99 -21.95
N GLU A 377 -3.31 -14.76 -20.68
CA GLU A 377 -2.94 -13.52 -19.97
C GLU A 377 -1.71 -13.72 -19.06
N ALA A 378 -1.35 -14.97 -18.72
CA ALA A 378 -0.26 -15.32 -17.83
C ALA A 378 0.61 -16.45 -18.38
N ALA A 379 1.89 -16.45 -18.01
CA ALA A 379 2.78 -17.59 -18.21
C ALA A 379 2.53 -18.65 -17.13
N PHE A 380 2.92 -19.90 -17.44
CA PHE A 380 2.97 -20.95 -16.43
C PHE A 380 4.21 -20.74 -15.55
N HIS A 381 3.99 -20.73 -14.24
CA HIS A 381 5.03 -20.66 -13.22
C HIS A 381 4.99 -21.94 -12.36
N PRO A 382 6.04 -22.75 -12.34
CA PRO A 382 6.13 -23.90 -11.46
C PRO A 382 6.23 -23.45 -9.99
N ILE A 383 5.84 -24.34 -9.06
CA ILE A 383 5.83 -24.01 -7.62
C ILE A 383 7.21 -23.58 -7.11
N GLU A 384 8.28 -24.07 -7.72
CA GLU A 384 9.66 -23.76 -7.37
C GLU A 384 9.99 -22.27 -7.50
N GLU A 385 9.41 -21.59 -8.49
CA GLU A 385 9.61 -20.14 -8.66
C GLU A 385 9.00 -19.35 -7.52
N TYR A 386 7.81 -19.74 -7.04
CA TYR A 386 7.19 -19.13 -5.87
C TYR A 386 7.98 -19.42 -4.59
N MET A 387 8.37 -20.69 -4.40
CA MET A 387 9.05 -21.13 -3.18
C MET A 387 10.44 -20.52 -3.03
N LEU A 388 11.10 -20.11 -4.11
CA LEU A 388 12.32 -19.33 -4.05
C LEU A 388 12.14 -18.04 -3.24
N HIS A 389 11.07 -17.29 -3.53
CA HIS A 389 10.78 -16.02 -2.85
C HIS A 389 10.18 -16.22 -1.46
N VAL A 390 9.47 -17.33 -1.26
CA VAL A 390 9.02 -17.75 0.07
C VAL A 390 10.23 -18.02 0.98
N GLU A 391 11.23 -18.75 0.50
CA GLU A 391 12.45 -19.02 1.28
C GLU A 391 13.24 -17.75 1.57
N GLU A 392 13.43 -16.86 0.59
CA GLU A 392 14.08 -15.56 0.76
C GLU A 392 13.41 -14.73 1.88
N GLN A 393 12.07 -14.75 1.92
CA GLN A 393 11.31 -14.02 2.93
C GLN A 393 11.42 -14.67 4.32
N PHE A 394 11.38 -16.00 4.42
CA PHE A 394 11.62 -16.68 5.70
C PHE A 394 13.03 -16.45 6.23
N GLN A 395 14.04 -16.41 5.37
CA GLN A 395 15.40 -16.06 5.75
C GLN A 395 15.50 -14.62 6.30
N LEU A 396 14.74 -13.68 5.74
CA LEU A 396 14.65 -12.32 6.28
C LEU A 396 13.93 -12.29 7.63
N MET A 397 12.84 -13.03 7.78
CA MET A 397 12.10 -13.12 9.05
C MET A 397 12.95 -13.76 10.15
N ALA A 398 13.74 -14.79 9.81
CA ALA A 398 14.62 -15.49 10.75
C ALA A 398 15.71 -14.60 11.37
N GLN A 399 16.08 -13.49 10.72
CA GLN A 399 16.98 -12.49 11.31
C GLN A 399 16.30 -11.59 12.34
N ARG A 400 14.97 -11.56 12.37
CA ARG A 400 14.16 -10.67 13.22
C ARG A 400 13.49 -11.41 14.37
N MET A 401 13.19 -12.71 14.16
CA MET A 401 12.50 -13.55 15.15
C MET A 401 12.90 -15.01 15.03
N GLN A 402 12.72 -15.77 16.12
CA GLN A 402 12.86 -17.22 16.07
C GLN A 402 11.64 -17.83 15.37
N LEU A 403 11.88 -18.61 14.33
CA LEU A 403 10.85 -19.35 13.60
C LEU A 403 10.71 -20.76 14.19
N ASP A 404 9.50 -21.14 14.57
CA ASP A 404 9.16 -22.51 14.98
C ASP A 404 8.92 -23.41 13.76
N LYS A 405 8.22 -22.85 12.75
CA LYS A 405 7.87 -23.53 11.49
C LYS A 405 7.77 -22.52 10.35
N LYS A 406 8.05 -22.99 9.12
CA LYS A 406 7.84 -22.25 7.88
C LYS A 406 6.42 -22.56 7.37
N ARG A 407 5.44 -21.69 7.68
CA ARG A 407 4.04 -21.86 7.27
C ARG A 407 3.75 -21.14 5.97
N VAL A 408 3.08 -21.82 5.05
CA VAL A 408 2.66 -21.28 3.76
C VAL A 408 1.16 -21.48 3.59
N TYR A 409 0.41 -20.39 3.44
CA TYR A 409 -0.96 -20.47 2.98
C TYR A 409 -0.96 -20.57 1.46
N LEU A 410 -1.38 -21.71 0.92
CA LEU A 410 -1.39 -21.99 -0.52
C LEU A 410 -2.81 -21.92 -1.07
N ALA A 411 -3.09 -20.87 -1.86
CA ALA A 411 -4.31 -20.73 -2.63
C ALA A 411 -4.05 -21.06 -4.10
N THR A 412 -4.88 -21.89 -4.70
CA THR A 412 -4.71 -22.30 -6.10
C THR A 412 -6.02 -22.80 -6.71
N ASP A 413 -6.11 -22.74 -8.03
CA ASP A 413 -7.17 -23.34 -8.84
C ASP A 413 -6.80 -24.75 -9.36
N ASP A 414 -5.64 -25.28 -8.97
CA ASP A 414 -5.16 -26.63 -9.29
C ASP A 414 -5.18 -27.52 -8.04
N PRO A 415 -6.13 -28.47 -7.92
CA PRO A 415 -6.23 -29.33 -6.75
C PRO A 415 -5.03 -30.26 -6.53
N SER A 416 -4.19 -30.51 -7.55
CA SER A 416 -3.01 -31.36 -7.45
C SER A 416 -1.82 -30.66 -6.82
N LEU A 417 -1.80 -29.33 -6.84
CA LEU A 417 -0.65 -28.52 -6.43
C LEU A 417 -0.29 -28.68 -4.95
N LEU A 418 -1.29 -28.82 -4.06
CA LEU A 418 -1.01 -29.00 -2.64
C LEU A 418 -0.16 -30.23 -2.35
N GLN A 419 -0.48 -31.36 -3.03
CA GLN A 419 0.29 -32.60 -2.86
C GLN A 419 1.68 -32.49 -3.50
N GLU A 420 1.77 -31.83 -4.66
CA GLU A 420 3.05 -31.52 -5.31
C GLU A 420 3.95 -30.70 -4.36
N ALA A 421 3.42 -29.61 -3.78
CA ALA A 421 4.16 -28.74 -2.87
C ALA A 421 4.65 -29.50 -1.62
N LYS A 422 3.79 -30.30 -0.99
CA LYS A 422 4.16 -31.09 0.20
C LYS A 422 5.25 -32.13 -0.10
N ASN A 423 5.22 -32.73 -1.28
CA ASN A 423 6.23 -33.72 -1.68
C ASN A 423 7.59 -33.06 -1.95
N LYS A 424 7.58 -31.88 -2.59
CA LYS A 424 8.81 -31.17 -2.95
C LYS A 424 9.44 -30.41 -1.78
N TYR A 425 8.61 -29.97 -0.83
CA TYR A 425 9.02 -29.11 0.29
C TYR A 425 8.53 -29.66 1.63
N PRO A 426 9.03 -30.81 2.09
CA PRO A 426 8.55 -31.49 3.31
C PRO A 426 8.81 -30.69 4.60
N ASP A 427 9.79 -29.76 4.58
CA ASP A 427 10.13 -28.91 5.74
C ASP A 427 9.16 -27.73 5.93
N TYR A 428 8.20 -27.56 5.02
CA TYR A 428 7.20 -26.51 5.09
C TYR A 428 5.84 -27.05 5.54
N GLU A 429 5.14 -26.25 6.34
CA GLU A 429 3.75 -26.52 6.71
C GLU A 429 2.82 -25.80 5.72
N PHE A 430 2.30 -26.54 4.73
CA PHE A 430 1.33 -26.00 3.76
C PHE A 430 -0.08 -26.06 4.34
N ILE A 431 -0.71 -24.90 4.42
CA ILE A 431 -2.09 -24.67 4.83
C ILE A 431 -2.89 -24.31 3.58
N SER A 432 -3.92 -25.11 3.27
CA SER A 432 -4.77 -24.94 2.09
C SER A 432 -6.08 -25.70 2.27
N ASP A 433 -7.12 -25.26 1.60
CA ASP A 433 -8.38 -26.01 1.51
C ASP A 433 -8.61 -26.49 0.07
N ASN A 434 -8.39 -27.77 -0.18
CA ASN A 434 -8.58 -28.37 -1.50
C ASN A 434 -10.01 -28.27 -2.03
N SER A 435 -11.03 -28.11 -1.17
CA SER A 435 -12.42 -27.93 -1.62
C SER A 435 -12.58 -26.60 -2.37
N ILE A 436 -11.80 -25.58 -2.00
CA ILE A 436 -11.75 -24.28 -2.68
C ILE A 436 -11.16 -24.47 -4.08
N SER A 437 -10.01 -25.13 -4.19
CA SER A 437 -9.36 -25.39 -5.49
C SER A 437 -10.29 -26.14 -6.47
N TRP A 438 -11.01 -27.13 -5.99
CA TRP A 438 -12.02 -27.85 -6.79
C TRP A 438 -13.16 -26.94 -7.27
N SER A 439 -13.64 -26.04 -6.42
CA SER A 439 -14.73 -25.13 -6.76
C SER A 439 -14.29 -24.01 -7.71
N ALA A 440 -12.99 -23.70 -7.77
CA ALA A 440 -12.41 -22.67 -8.64
C ALA A 440 -12.32 -23.11 -10.12
N GLY A 441 -12.46 -24.42 -10.40
CA GLY A 441 -12.44 -24.97 -11.75
C GLY A 441 -13.52 -24.37 -12.66
N LEU A 442 -13.24 -24.26 -13.97
CA LEU A 442 -14.08 -23.57 -14.95
C LEU A 442 -15.56 -23.98 -14.93
N HIS A 443 -15.84 -25.26 -14.72
CA HIS A 443 -17.22 -25.82 -14.71
C HIS A 443 -18.00 -25.51 -13.44
N ASN A 444 -17.31 -25.22 -12.32
CA ASN A 444 -17.92 -25.01 -11.01
C ASN A 444 -17.84 -23.55 -10.54
N ARG A 445 -17.20 -22.69 -11.30
CA ARG A 445 -16.82 -21.32 -10.91
C ARG A 445 -17.98 -20.42 -10.50
N TYR A 446 -19.12 -20.54 -11.18
CA TYR A 446 -20.27 -19.65 -10.94
C TYR A 446 -21.29 -20.30 -10.02
N THR A 447 -20.87 -20.60 -8.80
CA THR A 447 -21.70 -21.14 -7.71
C THR A 447 -21.44 -20.37 -6.43
N GLU A 448 -22.37 -20.40 -5.48
CA GLU A 448 -22.21 -19.79 -4.15
C GLU A 448 -21.04 -20.44 -3.38
N ASN A 449 -20.81 -21.74 -3.55
CA ASN A 449 -19.66 -22.42 -2.95
C ASN A 449 -18.32 -21.90 -3.52
N SER A 450 -18.26 -21.69 -4.83
CA SER A 450 -17.06 -21.12 -5.45
C SER A 450 -16.85 -19.67 -5.05
N LEU A 451 -17.92 -18.88 -4.93
CA LEU A 451 -17.87 -17.50 -4.41
C LEU A 451 -17.30 -17.49 -2.98
N LYS A 452 -17.85 -18.33 -2.10
CA LYS A 452 -17.37 -18.47 -0.73
C LYS A 452 -15.91 -18.88 -0.69
N GLY A 453 -15.53 -19.87 -1.48
CA GLY A 453 -14.13 -20.32 -1.57
C GLY A 453 -13.17 -19.22 -1.97
N VAL A 454 -13.45 -18.47 -3.03
CA VAL A 454 -12.55 -17.39 -3.47
C VAL A 454 -12.50 -16.22 -2.47
N ILE A 455 -13.59 -15.95 -1.75
CA ILE A 455 -13.59 -14.95 -0.66
C ILE A 455 -12.70 -15.41 0.49
N LEU A 456 -12.76 -16.70 0.88
CA LEU A 456 -11.89 -17.27 1.92
C LEU A 456 -10.41 -17.22 1.51
N ASP A 457 -10.07 -17.61 0.27
CA ASP A 457 -8.70 -17.52 -0.23
C ASP A 457 -8.16 -16.08 -0.19
N ILE A 458 -8.94 -15.11 -0.69
CA ILE A 458 -8.58 -13.70 -0.64
C ILE A 458 -8.41 -13.22 0.81
N HIS A 459 -9.31 -13.60 1.69
CA HIS A 459 -9.24 -13.27 3.11
C HIS A 459 -7.94 -13.77 3.74
N PHE A 460 -7.64 -15.07 3.60
CA PHE A 460 -6.44 -15.63 4.21
C PHE A 460 -5.15 -15.11 3.57
N LEU A 461 -5.11 -14.97 2.24
CA LEU A 461 -3.96 -14.35 1.56
C LEU A 461 -3.70 -12.92 2.08
N SER A 462 -4.76 -12.13 2.28
CA SER A 462 -4.62 -10.76 2.79
C SER A 462 -4.14 -10.68 4.24
N GLN A 463 -4.33 -11.74 5.03
CA GLN A 463 -3.90 -11.82 6.44
C GLN A 463 -2.45 -12.31 6.60
N THR A 464 -1.78 -12.74 5.53
CA THR A 464 -0.40 -13.24 5.62
C THR A 464 0.61 -12.11 5.81
N ASP A 465 1.79 -12.45 6.34
CA ASP A 465 2.86 -11.47 6.59
C ASP A 465 3.57 -11.02 5.32
N PHE A 466 3.44 -11.79 4.24
CA PHE A 466 3.98 -11.49 2.92
C PHE A 466 3.25 -12.30 1.85
N LEU A 467 3.10 -11.76 0.65
CA LEU A 467 2.36 -12.36 -0.45
C LEU A 467 3.28 -12.65 -1.64
N VAL A 468 3.29 -13.90 -2.10
CA VAL A 468 3.99 -14.31 -3.34
C VAL A 468 2.96 -14.79 -4.36
N CYS A 469 2.88 -14.12 -5.50
CA CYS A 469 1.84 -14.43 -6.49
C CYS A 469 2.19 -13.89 -7.88
N THR A 470 1.20 -13.83 -8.78
CA THR A 470 1.24 -13.12 -10.05
C THR A 470 0.17 -12.04 -10.06
N PHE A 471 0.51 -10.79 -10.38
CA PHE A 471 -0.47 -9.70 -10.46
C PHE A 471 -1.33 -9.71 -11.74
N SER A 472 -1.02 -10.55 -12.71
CA SER A 472 -1.98 -10.92 -13.76
C SER A 472 -3.27 -11.53 -13.17
N SER A 473 -3.18 -12.16 -11.98
CA SER A 473 -4.33 -12.67 -11.24
C SER A 473 -5.01 -11.60 -10.40
N GLN A 474 -6.31 -11.40 -10.63
CA GLN A 474 -7.09 -10.44 -9.86
C GLN A 474 -7.34 -10.90 -8.41
N VAL A 475 -7.31 -12.19 -8.11
CA VAL A 475 -7.37 -12.71 -6.73
C VAL A 475 -6.19 -12.18 -5.92
N CYS A 476 -4.99 -12.25 -6.49
CA CYS A 476 -3.80 -11.68 -5.86
C CYS A 476 -3.91 -10.17 -5.64
N ARG A 477 -4.34 -9.41 -6.66
CA ARG A 477 -4.51 -7.95 -6.53
C ARG A 477 -5.49 -7.57 -5.44
N VAL A 478 -6.65 -8.22 -5.36
CA VAL A 478 -7.64 -7.96 -4.30
C VAL A 478 -7.09 -8.32 -2.92
N ALA A 479 -6.35 -9.44 -2.79
CA ALA A 479 -5.70 -9.79 -1.52
C ALA A 479 -4.68 -8.74 -1.10
N TYR A 480 -3.86 -8.26 -2.04
CA TYR A 480 -2.90 -7.18 -1.79
C TYR A 480 -3.58 -5.85 -1.43
N GLU A 481 -4.70 -5.50 -2.07
CA GLU A 481 -5.50 -4.32 -1.76
C GLU A 481 -6.07 -4.39 -0.33
N ILE A 482 -6.65 -5.52 0.07
CA ILE A 482 -7.14 -5.70 1.44
C ILE A 482 -5.99 -5.60 2.44
N MET A 483 -4.82 -6.18 2.16
CA MET A 483 -3.63 -6.11 3.00
C MET A 483 -3.23 -4.65 3.32
N GLN A 484 -3.42 -3.70 2.38
CA GLN A 484 -3.15 -2.27 2.63
C GLN A 484 -4.08 -1.66 3.69
N THR A 485 -5.21 -2.28 3.98
CA THR A 485 -6.14 -1.81 5.02
C THR A 485 -5.86 -2.41 6.40
N LEU A 486 -4.99 -3.40 6.48
CA LEU A 486 -4.63 -4.13 7.70
C LEU A 486 -3.32 -3.64 8.31
N HIS A 487 -2.48 -3.00 7.51
CA HIS A 487 -1.18 -2.47 7.90
C HIS A 487 -1.10 -0.97 7.60
N PRO A 488 -0.29 -0.21 8.32
CA PRO A 488 -0.05 1.21 7.99
C PRO A 488 0.52 1.42 6.59
N ASP A 489 1.43 0.55 6.17
CA ASP A 489 2.04 0.55 4.84
C ASP A 489 2.52 -0.86 4.48
N ALA A 490 1.71 -1.58 3.72
CA ALA A 490 2.06 -2.90 3.18
C ALA A 490 2.47 -2.84 1.70
N SER A 491 2.86 -1.67 1.19
CA SER A 491 3.23 -1.49 -0.22
C SER A 491 4.38 -2.37 -0.71
N SER A 492 5.21 -2.88 0.22
CA SER A 492 6.33 -3.77 -0.08
C SER A 492 6.13 -5.22 0.39
N TYR A 493 4.93 -5.59 0.88
CA TYR A 493 4.67 -6.92 1.44
C TYR A 493 4.26 -7.95 0.36
N PHE A 494 4.85 -7.84 -0.80
CA PHE A 494 4.59 -8.78 -1.89
C PHE A 494 5.83 -9.04 -2.75
N TYR A 495 5.77 -10.15 -3.47
CA TYR A 495 6.57 -10.43 -4.66
C TYR A 495 5.65 -10.94 -5.77
N SER A 496 5.71 -10.34 -6.95
CA SER A 496 4.99 -10.80 -8.13
C SER A 496 5.97 -11.45 -9.11
N LEU A 497 5.63 -12.64 -9.61
CA LEU A 497 6.47 -13.36 -10.57
C LEU A 497 6.34 -12.79 -11.98
N ASP A 498 5.28 -12.04 -12.25
CA ASP A 498 5.02 -11.48 -13.58
C ASP A 498 5.02 -9.93 -13.55
N ASP A 499 3.90 -9.30 -13.43
CA ASP A 499 3.74 -7.86 -13.63
C ASP A 499 3.77 -7.08 -12.30
N ILE A 500 3.95 -5.78 -12.38
CA ILE A 500 3.70 -4.87 -11.26
C ILE A 500 2.20 -4.79 -10.98
N TYR A 501 1.84 -4.26 -9.80
CA TYR A 501 0.43 -4.00 -9.51
C TYR A 501 -0.18 -3.04 -10.56
N TYR A 502 -1.37 -3.39 -11.03
CA TYR A 502 -2.20 -2.55 -11.88
C TYR A 502 -3.68 -2.75 -11.58
N PHE A 503 -4.48 -1.70 -11.80
CA PHE A 503 -5.93 -1.78 -11.70
C PHE A 503 -6.54 -1.81 -13.10
N GLY A 504 -7.35 -2.83 -13.39
CA GLY A 504 -7.98 -2.97 -14.71
C GLY A 504 -8.81 -1.74 -15.08
N GLY A 505 -8.53 -1.13 -16.22
CA GLY A 505 -9.17 0.12 -16.64
C GLY A 505 -8.57 1.39 -16.02
N GLN A 506 -7.43 1.30 -15.36
CA GLN A 506 -6.72 2.46 -14.80
C GLN A 506 -6.28 3.48 -15.85
N ASN A 507 -5.96 4.69 -15.40
CA ASN A 507 -5.23 5.68 -16.19
C ASN A 507 -3.78 5.24 -16.40
N ALA A 508 -3.07 5.93 -17.32
CA ALA A 508 -1.68 5.61 -17.58
C ALA A 508 -0.83 5.68 -16.31
N HIS A 509 -0.11 4.59 -16.02
CA HIS A 509 0.90 4.57 -14.97
C HIS A 509 2.14 5.29 -15.48
N ASN A 510 2.50 6.39 -14.84
CA ASN A 510 3.62 7.21 -15.26
C ASN A 510 4.69 7.29 -14.18
N GLN A 511 5.95 7.28 -14.62
CA GLN A 511 7.12 7.58 -13.80
C GLN A 511 7.83 8.82 -14.34
N LEU A 512 8.63 9.48 -13.50
CA LEU A 512 9.47 10.61 -13.87
C LEU A 512 10.94 10.18 -13.78
N ALA A 513 11.68 10.37 -14.86
CA ALA A 513 13.12 10.20 -14.83
C ALA A 513 13.78 11.24 -13.91
N ILE A 514 14.62 10.75 -12.98
CA ILE A 514 15.39 11.58 -12.04
C ILE A 514 16.88 11.59 -12.38
N TYR A 515 17.33 10.61 -13.15
CA TYR A 515 18.71 10.51 -13.63
C TYR A 515 18.74 10.20 -15.12
N ALA A 516 19.73 10.72 -15.83
CA ALA A 516 19.97 10.39 -17.22
C ALA A 516 20.35 8.91 -17.40
N HIS A 517 19.88 8.30 -18.48
CA HIS A 517 20.28 6.97 -18.90
C HIS A 517 20.71 6.99 -20.37
N ARG A 518 21.91 6.50 -20.63
CA ARG A 518 22.38 6.22 -21.99
C ARG A 518 22.14 4.74 -22.28
N PRO A 519 21.46 4.40 -23.38
CA PRO A 519 21.26 3.01 -23.80
C PRO A 519 22.58 2.24 -23.89
N ARG A 520 22.59 1.02 -23.37
CA ARG A 520 23.73 0.09 -23.46
C ARG A 520 23.50 -0.97 -24.52
N THR A 521 22.23 -1.26 -24.79
CA THR A 521 21.76 -2.22 -25.77
C THR A 521 20.72 -1.59 -26.70
N ALA A 522 20.37 -2.29 -27.78
CA ALA A 522 19.28 -1.84 -28.67
C ALA A 522 17.90 -1.86 -28.00
N GLU A 523 17.75 -2.63 -26.91
CA GLU A 523 16.49 -2.77 -26.16
C GLU A 523 16.30 -1.62 -25.15
N ASP A 524 17.37 -0.92 -24.78
CA ASP A 524 17.30 0.19 -23.83
C ASP A 524 16.67 1.44 -24.43
N VAL A 525 16.04 2.23 -23.58
CA VAL A 525 15.55 3.59 -23.94
C VAL A 525 16.34 4.66 -23.17
N ALA A 526 16.76 5.70 -23.88
CA ALA A 526 17.44 6.83 -23.26
C ALA A 526 16.48 7.60 -22.33
N LEU A 527 17.02 8.10 -21.20
CA LEU A 527 16.29 8.96 -20.28
C LEU A 527 17.05 10.28 -20.06
N GLU A 528 16.31 11.35 -19.92
CA GLU A 528 16.78 12.63 -19.38
C GLU A 528 15.95 13.00 -18.16
N PRO A 529 16.53 13.67 -17.15
CA PRO A 529 15.78 14.13 -15.99
C PRO A 529 14.55 14.94 -16.40
N GLY A 530 13.39 14.56 -15.86
CA GLY A 530 12.10 15.16 -16.21
C GLY A 530 11.32 14.42 -17.31
N ASP A 531 11.92 13.44 -18.00
CA ASP A 531 11.17 12.62 -18.95
C ASP A 531 10.03 11.87 -18.24
N VAL A 532 8.86 11.85 -18.89
CA VAL A 532 7.71 11.06 -18.45
C VAL A 532 7.75 9.71 -19.14
N ILE A 533 7.74 8.64 -18.34
CA ILE A 533 7.78 7.26 -18.82
C ILE A 533 6.45 6.59 -18.48
N GLY A 534 5.70 6.15 -19.51
CA GLY A 534 4.55 5.28 -19.33
C GLY A 534 5.03 3.86 -19.03
N VAL A 535 4.75 3.36 -17.81
CA VAL A 535 5.25 2.06 -17.33
C VAL A 535 4.55 0.94 -18.09
N ALA A 536 5.33 -0.04 -18.55
CA ALA A 536 4.85 -1.26 -19.19
C ALA A 536 5.19 -2.54 -18.40
N GLY A 537 6.00 -2.44 -17.33
CA GLY A 537 6.35 -3.56 -16.45
C GLY A 537 7.68 -3.37 -15.74
N ASN A 538 7.96 -4.27 -14.79
CA ASN A 538 9.25 -4.41 -14.11
C ASN A 538 9.75 -5.85 -14.34
N HIS A 539 11.02 -6.00 -14.68
CA HIS A 539 11.61 -7.31 -14.92
C HIS A 539 12.20 -7.96 -13.65
N TRP A 540 12.13 -7.28 -12.49
CA TRP A 540 12.65 -7.73 -11.19
C TRP A 540 14.16 -8.09 -11.20
N ASP A 541 14.88 -7.54 -12.17
CA ASP A 541 16.33 -7.66 -12.37
C ASP A 541 17.05 -6.31 -12.27
N GLY A 542 16.37 -5.29 -11.74
CA GLY A 542 16.84 -3.92 -11.66
C GLY A 542 16.47 -3.04 -12.85
N TYR A 543 15.79 -3.61 -13.85
CA TYR A 543 15.28 -2.89 -15.01
C TYR A 543 13.74 -2.88 -15.03
N SER A 544 13.22 -1.77 -15.50
CA SER A 544 11.80 -1.63 -15.85
C SER A 544 11.68 -1.39 -17.35
N LYS A 545 10.50 -1.65 -17.90
CA LYS A 545 10.14 -1.40 -19.31
C LYS A 545 9.09 -0.30 -19.38
N GLY A 546 9.25 0.62 -20.32
CA GLY A 546 8.25 1.67 -20.49
C GLY A 546 8.46 2.51 -21.75
N LEU A 547 7.43 3.31 -22.05
CA LEU A 547 7.40 4.25 -23.16
C LEU A 547 7.92 5.60 -22.69
N ASN A 548 9.09 6.03 -23.15
CA ASN A 548 9.52 7.42 -23.00
C ASN A 548 8.68 8.30 -23.92
N ARG A 549 7.82 9.15 -23.32
CA ARG A 549 6.86 9.97 -24.09
C ARG A 549 7.54 11.05 -24.93
N ARG A 550 8.69 11.58 -24.49
CA ARG A 550 9.47 12.55 -25.26
C ARG A 550 10.02 11.93 -26.54
N LEU A 551 10.49 10.68 -26.47
CA LEU A 551 11.12 10.00 -27.60
C LEU A 551 10.11 9.18 -28.44
N GLY A 552 8.90 8.91 -27.94
CA GLY A 552 7.95 8.00 -28.56
C GLY A 552 8.45 6.55 -28.64
N ARG A 553 9.45 6.15 -27.83
CA ARG A 553 10.10 4.86 -27.89
C ARG A 553 9.92 4.08 -26.59
N THR A 554 9.56 2.81 -26.74
CA THR A 554 9.51 1.85 -25.63
C THR A 554 10.85 1.11 -25.53
N GLY A 555 11.32 0.90 -24.29
CA GLY A 555 12.54 0.13 -24.02
C GLY A 555 12.79 -0.06 -22.53
N LEU A 556 13.92 -0.72 -22.25
CA LEU A 556 14.37 -0.99 -20.90
C LEU A 556 15.13 0.21 -20.32
N TYR A 557 14.99 0.39 -19.02
CA TYR A 557 15.73 1.39 -18.24
C TYR A 557 15.94 0.92 -16.81
N PRO A 558 17.06 1.31 -16.15
CA PRO A 558 17.29 0.95 -14.75
C PRO A 558 16.23 1.58 -13.85
N SER A 559 15.54 0.76 -13.04
CA SER A 559 14.40 1.15 -12.20
C SER A 559 14.74 2.26 -11.20
N TYR A 560 15.98 2.32 -10.70
CA TYR A 560 16.42 3.35 -9.75
C TYR A 560 16.53 4.76 -10.36
N LYS A 561 16.49 4.89 -11.69
CA LYS A 561 16.62 6.18 -12.40
C LYS A 561 15.32 6.94 -12.52
N VAL A 562 14.24 6.36 -12.05
CA VAL A 562 12.90 6.95 -12.11
C VAL A 562 12.28 6.98 -10.73
N LYS A 563 11.23 7.78 -10.57
CA LYS A 563 10.34 7.80 -9.41
C LYS A 563 8.90 7.78 -9.87
N GLU A 564 8.02 7.26 -9.03
CA GLU A 564 6.58 7.27 -9.29
C GLU A 564 6.06 8.72 -9.44
N LYS A 565 5.24 8.94 -10.47
CA LYS A 565 4.48 10.15 -10.65
C LYS A 565 3.10 9.96 -10.04
N ILE A 566 2.91 10.50 -8.84
CA ILE A 566 1.61 10.43 -8.18
C ILE A 566 0.65 11.40 -8.87
N GLU A 567 -0.37 10.84 -9.49
CA GLU A 567 -1.45 11.62 -10.11
C GLU A 567 -2.47 11.99 -9.04
N THR A 568 -2.91 13.24 -9.07
CA THR A 568 -3.94 13.76 -8.16
C THR A 568 -5.11 14.33 -8.93
N VAL A 569 -6.29 14.28 -8.33
CA VAL A 569 -7.49 14.87 -8.90
C VAL A 569 -8.32 15.52 -7.78
N LYS A 570 -9.04 16.57 -8.12
CA LYS A 570 -9.92 17.24 -7.18
C LYS A 570 -11.20 16.41 -6.99
N TYR A 571 -11.18 15.55 -5.96
CA TYR A 571 -12.39 14.89 -5.50
C TYR A 571 -13.28 15.84 -4.69
N PRO A 572 -14.59 15.59 -4.60
CA PRO A 572 -15.45 16.26 -3.64
C PRO A 572 -14.97 16.05 -2.20
N THR A 573 -15.10 17.07 -1.38
CA THR A 573 -14.90 16.98 0.06
C THR A 573 -16.27 16.88 0.75
N TYR A 574 -16.29 16.19 1.90
CA TYR A 574 -17.54 15.96 2.66
C TYR A 574 -17.47 16.61 4.04
N PRO A 575 -17.52 17.99 4.15
CA PRO A 575 -17.28 18.68 5.43
C PRO A 575 -18.27 18.32 6.53
N LYS A 576 -19.50 17.91 6.17
CA LYS A 576 -20.50 17.45 7.15
C LYS A 576 -20.10 16.11 7.75
N ALA A 577 -19.63 15.18 6.94
CA ALA A 577 -19.11 13.89 7.40
C ALA A 577 -17.88 14.08 8.30
N ASP A 578 -16.95 14.97 7.90
CA ASP A 578 -15.73 15.24 8.65
C ASP A 578 -16.03 15.88 10.03
N LYS A 579 -17.10 16.73 10.12
CA LYS A 579 -17.56 17.33 11.40
C LYS A 579 -18.17 16.29 12.33
N LEU A 580 -18.95 15.35 11.83
CA LEU A 580 -19.55 14.28 12.63
C LEU A 580 -18.46 13.41 13.27
N LEU A 581 -17.46 13.00 12.50
CA LEU A 581 -16.33 12.24 13.02
C LEU A 581 -15.57 12.98 14.15
N ASN A 582 -15.36 14.30 13.98
CA ASN A 582 -14.70 15.12 15.00
C ASN A 582 -15.54 15.31 16.28
N SER A 583 -16.87 15.27 16.20
CA SER A 583 -17.75 15.35 17.36
C SER A 583 -17.75 14.03 18.17
N GLU A 584 -17.75 12.88 17.52
CA GLU A 584 -17.67 11.57 18.15
C GLU A 584 -16.32 11.34 18.87
N ASN A 585 -15.23 11.82 18.27
CA ASN A 585 -13.89 11.74 18.87
C ASN A 585 -13.67 12.71 20.05
N ARG A 586 -14.53 13.72 20.23
CA ARG A 586 -14.51 14.62 21.39
C ARG A 586 -15.38 14.14 22.55
N GLY A 587 -16.29 13.21 22.29
CA GLY A 587 -17.17 12.61 23.30
C GLY A 587 -16.61 11.35 23.97
N LYS A 588 -15.50 10.84 23.47
CA LYS A 588 -14.71 9.74 24.06
C LYS A 588 -13.44 10.31 24.71
#